data_afc272e7a1c4bd3c8bca7a9290c99b5e
#
_entry.id   afc272e7a1c4bd3c8bca7a9290c99b5e
#
_cell.length_a   1.000
_cell.length_b   1.000
_cell.length_c   1.000
_cell.angle_alpha   90.00
_cell.angle_beta   90.00
_cell.angle_gamma   90.00
#
_symmetry.space_group_name_H-M   'P 1'
#
loop_
_entity.id
_entity.type
_entity.pdbx_description
1 polymer ?
#
loop_
_entity_poly.entity_id
_entity_poly.type
_entity_poly.pdbx_seq_one_letter_code
_entity_poly.pdbx_strand_id
1 'polypeptide(L)'
;DCSQSRGLGDVYKRQVGTHVPKYVADRGLDDWTAAMILSLIGFFNIIGSLLSGYLSTKMSKKIILSSIYFLRGVSICFFIFLPPSTISSIIFGASFGFLWLSTVPATSGIVAHIFGTKYLGLLYGLVFLSHQFGSFFGAYLGGLFYDIYGSYNYAWYLAIALSVFAGLIHLPIKEQAIDRLQKA
;
A
#
# COMPACT_ATOMS: atom_id res chain seq x y z
N ASP A 1 -10.50 -12.66 -5.17
CA ASP A 1 -10.15 -12.14 -3.84
C ASP A 1 -8.80 -11.39 -3.79
N CYS A 2 -7.78 -11.85 -4.53
CA CYS A 2 -6.48 -11.16 -4.59
C CYS A 2 -6.56 -9.79 -5.29
N SER A 3 -7.49 -9.58 -6.23
CA SER A 3 -7.69 -8.31 -6.92
C SER A 3 -8.41 -7.28 -6.06
N GLN A 4 -9.40 -7.71 -5.27
CA GLN A 4 -10.14 -6.82 -4.37
C GLN A 4 -9.25 -6.25 -3.25
N SER A 5 -8.41 -7.07 -2.66
CA SER A 5 -7.51 -6.62 -1.60
C SER A 5 -6.48 -5.59 -2.07
N ARG A 6 -6.04 -5.65 -3.34
CA ARG A 6 -5.15 -4.65 -3.92
C ARG A 6 -5.84 -3.32 -4.14
N GLY A 7 -7.04 -3.31 -4.70
CA GLY A 7 -7.82 -2.08 -4.87
C GLY A 7 -7.98 -1.32 -3.56
N LEU A 8 -8.28 -2.03 -2.47
CA LEU A 8 -8.38 -1.45 -1.12
C LEU A 8 -7.04 -0.90 -0.60
N GLY A 9 -5.95 -1.61 -0.86
CA GLY A 9 -4.60 -1.17 -0.44
C GLY A 9 -4.11 0.10 -1.14
N ASP A 10 -4.66 0.43 -2.29
CA ASP A 10 -4.21 1.56 -3.12
C ASP A 10 -5.02 2.83 -2.91
N VAL A 11 -6.23 2.72 -2.32
CA VAL A 11 -7.01 3.88 -1.88
C VAL A 11 -6.14 4.81 -1.02
N TYR A 12 -5.48 4.29 0.00
CA TYR A 12 -4.69 5.11 0.90
C TYR A 12 -3.29 5.45 0.37
N LYS A 13 -2.70 4.68 -0.55
CA LYS A 13 -1.40 5.05 -1.14
C LYS A 13 -1.49 6.36 -1.93
N ARG A 14 -2.46 6.46 -2.82
CA ARG A 14 -2.70 7.70 -3.57
C ARG A 14 -3.04 8.85 -2.65
N GLN A 15 -3.84 8.59 -1.63
CA GLN A 15 -4.14 9.57 -0.60
C GLN A 15 -2.86 10.12 0.04
N VAL A 16 -1.92 9.26 0.46
CA VAL A 16 -0.63 9.69 1.01
C VAL A 16 0.14 10.55 0.01
N GLY A 17 0.36 10.07 -1.21
CA GLY A 17 1.13 10.81 -2.22
C GLY A 17 0.53 12.17 -2.59
N THR A 18 -0.80 12.28 -2.59
CA THR A 18 -1.50 13.51 -3.01
C THR A 18 -1.67 14.50 -1.86
N HIS A 19 -1.94 14.01 -0.64
CA HIS A 19 -2.38 14.88 0.46
C HIS A 19 -1.33 15.08 1.56
N VAL A 20 -0.20 14.34 1.57
CA VAL A 20 0.88 14.54 2.55
C VAL A 20 1.41 15.97 2.56
N PRO A 21 1.69 16.65 1.43
CA PRO A 21 2.18 18.01 1.47
C PRO A 21 1.23 18.95 2.22
N LYS A 22 -0.06 18.90 1.88
CA LYS A 22 -1.07 19.73 2.54
C LYS A 22 -1.24 19.37 4.02
N TYR A 23 -1.26 18.08 4.34
CA TYR A 23 -1.39 17.60 5.72
C TYR A 23 -0.21 18.04 6.60
N VAL A 24 1.01 18.04 6.05
CA VAL A 24 2.21 18.50 6.72
C VAL A 24 2.16 20.01 6.97
N ALA A 25 1.73 20.78 5.95
CA ALA A 25 1.55 22.23 6.07
C ALA A 25 0.47 22.60 7.11
N ASP A 26 -0.67 21.89 7.13
CA ASP A 26 -1.75 22.09 8.10
C ASP A 26 -1.31 21.80 9.55
N ARG A 27 -0.21 21.04 9.73
CA ARG A 27 0.41 20.76 11.02
C ARG A 27 1.57 21.73 11.38
N GLY A 28 1.78 22.75 10.58
CA GLY A 28 2.80 23.79 10.82
C GLY A 28 4.23 23.35 10.52
N LEU A 29 4.40 22.27 9.73
CA LEU A 29 5.71 21.85 9.22
C LEU A 29 5.97 22.50 7.84
N ASP A 30 7.24 22.66 7.50
CA ASP A 30 7.68 23.33 6.27
C ASP A 30 7.56 22.44 5.02
N ASP A 31 7.57 23.07 3.85
CA ASP A 31 7.51 22.40 2.55
C ASP A 31 8.71 21.47 2.31
N TRP A 32 9.84 21.78 2.92
CA TRP A 32 11.04 20.94 2.86
C TRP A 32 10.79 19.58 3.52
N THR A 33 10.11 19.57 4.67
CA THR A 33 9.70 18.32 5.35
C THR A 33 8.77 17.49 4.46
N ALA A 34 7.82 18.11 3.77
CA ALA A 34 6.95 17.42 2.83
C ALA A 34 7.72 16.80 1.65
N ALA A 35 8.63 17.57 1.05
CA ALA A 35 9.49 17.10 -0.03
C ALA A 35 10.38 15.93 0.42
N MET A 36 10.89 16.00 1.65
CA MET A 36 11.72 14.95 2.24
C MET A 36 10.96 13.65 2.47
N ILE A 37 9.71 13.73 2.96
CA ILE A 37 8.83 12.54 3.08
C ILE A 37 8.69 11.85 1.72
N LEU A 38 8.34 12.60 0.67
CA LEU A 38 8.14 12.04 -0.66
C LEU A 38 9.42 11.43 -1.25
N SER A 39 10.56 12.08 -1.03
CA SER A 39 11.87 11.58 -1.46
C SER A 39 12.25 10.28 -0.74
N LEU A 40 12.04 10.21 0.57
CA LEU A 40 12.28 9.01 1.37
C LEU A 40 11.34 7.87 0.96
N ILE A 41 10.07 8.16 0.69
CA ILE A 41 9.14 7.17 0.13
C ILE A 41 9.70 6.58 -1.16
N GLY A 42 10.17 7.41 -2.09
CA GLY A 42 10.77 6.95 -3.34
C GLY A 42 12.01 6.08 -3.12
N PHE A 43 12.93 6.54 -2.28
CA PHE A 43 14.19 5.83 -2.01
C PHE A 43 13.96 4.47 -1.32
N PHE A 44 13.24 4.46 -0.20
CA PHE A 44 13.00 3.22 0.55
C PHE A 44 12.10 2.24 -0.18
N ASN A 45 11.30 2.71 -1.14
CA ASN A 45 10.50 1.87 -2.01
C ASN A 45 11.34 0.92 -2.87
N ILE A 46 12.51 1.34 -3.33
CA ILE A 46 13.45 0.49 -4.07
C ILE A 46 13.90 -0.67 -3.17
N ILE A 47 14.35 -0.35 -1.96
CA ILE A 47 14.84 -1.36 -1.00
C ILE A 47 13.72 -2.33 -0.62
N GLY A 48 12.54 -1.82 -0.31
CA GLY A 48 11.39 -2.62 0.11
C GLY A 48 10.90 -3.56 -0.99
N SER A 49 10.83 -3.10 -2.24
CA SER A 49 10.41 -3.94 -3.37
C SER A 49 11.41 -5.07 -3.67
N LEU A 50 12.71 -4.79 -3.62
CA LEU A 50 13.76 -5.80 -3.79
C LEU A 50 13.71 -6.85 -2.67
N LEU A 51 13.59 -6.41 -1.41
CA LEU A 51 13.51 -7.34 -0.29
C LEU A 51 12.24 -8.18 -0.34
N SER A 52 11.09 -7.58 -0.65
CA SER A 52 9.83 -8.32 -0.81
C SER A 52 9.92 -9.34 -1.95
N GLY A 53 10.56 -8.99 -3.07
CA GLY A 53 10.83 -9.92 -4.17
C GLY A 53 11.66 -11.13 -3.69
N TYR A 54 12.75 -10.87 -2.99
CA TYR A 54 13.59 -11.93 -2.42
C TYR A 54 12.84 -12.80 -1.40
N LEU A 55 12.12 -12.19 -0.45
CA LEU A 55 11.34 -12.93 0.54
C LEU A 55 10.23 -13.79 -0.10
N SER A 56 9.63 -13.31 -1.19
CA SER A 56 8.59 -14.05 -1.93
C SER A 56 9.08 -15.35 -2.56
N THR A 57 10.40 -15.54 -2.70
CA THR A 57 10.99 -16.81 -3.12
C THR A 57 11.14 -17.82 -1.99
N LYS A 58 11.15 -17.35 -0.73
CA LYS A 58 11.47 -18.18 0.45
C LYS A 58 10.29 -18.38 1.40
N MET A 59 9.31 -17.48 1.37
CA MET A 59 8.20 -17.46 2.32
C MET A 59 6.85 -17.46 1.60
N SER A 60 5.80 -17.80 2.33
CA SER A 60 4.41 -17.67 1.86
C SER A 60 4.10 -16.22 1.47
N LYS A 61 3.68 -16.01 0.23
CA LYS A 61 3.41 -14.68 -0.35
C LYS A 61 2.22 -14.01 0.30
N LYS A 62 1.20 -14.79 0.74
CA LYS A 62 0.05 -14.26 1.47
C LYS A 62 0.45 -13.68 2.83
N ILE A 63 1.39 -14.32 3.53
CA ILE A 63 1.89 -13.81 4.83
C ILE A 63 2.66 -12.51 4.60
N ILE A 64 3.52 -12.46 3.57
CA ILE A 64 4.24 -11.24 3.20
C ILE A 64 3.25 -10.11 2.92
N LEU A 65 2.22 -10.35 2.08
CA LEU A 65 1.21 -9.36 1.75
C LEU A 65 0.45 -8.88 2.98
N SER A 66 -0.04 -9.81 3.80
CA SER A 66 -0.75 -9.48 5.05
C SER A 66 0.13 -8.63 5.98
N SER A 67 1.38 -9.04 6.19
CA SER A 67 2.34 -8.29 7.03
C SER A 67 2.60 -6.88 6.51
N ILE A 68 2.78 -6.72 5.20
CA ILE A 68 2.98 -5.41 4.57
C ILE A 68 1.77 -4.50 4.84
N TYR A 69 0.55 -5.01 4.69
CA TYR A 69 -0.65 -4.21 4.92
C TYR A 69 -0.82 -3.82 6.39
N PHE A 70 -0.59 -4.73 7.33
CA PHE A 70 -0.64 -4.41 8.76
C PHE A 70 0.43 -3.38 9.15
N LEU A 71 1.68 -3.57 8.69
CA LEU A 71 2.77 -2.63 8.98
C LEU A 71 2.51 -1.24 8.40
N ARG A 72 1.84 -1.14 7.24
CA ARG A 72 1.38 0.15 6.71
C ARG A 72 0.37 0.83 7.63
N GLY A 73 -0.62 0.08 8.10
CA GLY A 73 -1.59 0.60 9.08
C GLY A 73 -0.90 1.14 10.32
N VAL A 74 0.07 0.40 10.85
CA VAL A 74 0.89 0.82 11.99
C VAL A 74 1.68 2.09 11.66
N SER A 75 2.33 2.17 10.49
CA SER A 75 3.08 3.36 10.05
C SER A 75 2.19 4.60 9.97
N ILE A 76 0.96 4.46 9.44
CA ILE A 76 -0.01 5.55 9.38
C ILE A 76 -0.46 5.95 10.79
N CYS A 77 -0.75 5.00 11.68
CA CYS A 77 -1.09 5.28 13.06
C CYS A 77 -0.01 6.11 13.76
N PHE A 78 1.25 5.71 13.64
CA PHE A 78 2.35 6.48 14.21
C PHE A 78 2.42 7.90 13.66
N PHE A 79 2.23 8.09 12.37
CA PHE A 79 2.27 9.41 11.75
C PHE A 79 1.16 10.35 12.22
N ILE A 80 -0.03 9.81 12.49
CA ILE A 80 -1.19 10.61 12.89
C ILE A 80 -1.17 10.94 14.38
N PHE A 81 -0.85 9.94 15.22
CA PHE A 81 -0.97 10.05 16.67
C PHE A 81 0.28 10.59 17.36
N LEU A 82 1.44 10.54 16.71
CA LEU A 82 2.64 11.17 17.26
C LEU A 82 2.62 12.70 17.05
N PRO A 83 3.28 13.45 17.95
CA PRO A 83 3.46 14.89 17.75
C PRO A 83 4.10 15.20 16.39
N PRO A 84 3.60 16.22 15.66
CA PRO A 84 4.17 16.60 14.38
C PRO A 84 5.61 17.10 14.59
N SER A 85 6.55 16.45 13.93
CA SER A 85 7.96 16.82 13.93
C SER A 85 8.64 16.33 12.66
N THR A 86 9.75 16.96 12.30
CA THR A 86 10.57 16.51 11.16
C THR A 86 11.04 15.08 11.34
N ILE A 87 11.35 14.65 12.58
CA ILE A 87 11.79 13.29 12.87
C ILE A 87 10.68 12.29 12.65
N SER A 88 9.47 12.55 13.18
CA SER A 88 8.32 11.64 12.96
C SER A 88 7.96 11.52 11.49
N SER A 89 8.11 12.61 10.74
CA SER A 89 7.89 12.68 9.30
C SER A 89 8.92 11.87 8.51
N ILE A 90 10.19 11.93 8.88
CA ILE A 90 11.28 11.13 8.29
C ILE A 90 11.02 9.64 8.53
N ILE A 91 10.68 9.24 9.76
CA ILE A 91 10.40 7.85 10.11
C ILE A 91 9.19 7.34 9.31
N PHE A 92 8.15 8.15 9.19
CA PHE A 92 6.99 7.81 8.35
C PHE A 92 7.38 7.64 6.89
N GLY A 93 8.09 8.60 6.28
CA GLY A 93 8.52 8.54 4.89
C GLY A 93 9.35 7.29 4.59
N ALA A 94 10.29 6.95 5.47
CA ALA A 94 11.13 5.76 5.33
C ALA A 94 10.33 4.45 5.49
N SER A 95 9.55 4.31 6.57
CA SER A 95 8.77 3.10 6.86
C SER A 95 7.65 2.87 5.83
N PHE A 96 6.91 3.90 5.51
CA PHE A 96 5.83 3.82 4.53
C PHE A 96 6.36 3.57 3.12
N GLY A 97 7.48 4.23 2.74
CA GLY A 97 8.16 4.01 1.47
C GLY A 97 8.65 2.59 1.31
N PHE A 98 9.30 2.03 2.34
CA PHE A 98 9.73 0.64 2.34
C PHE A 98 8.60 -0.34 2.05
N LEU A 99 7.39 -0.04 2.51
CA LEU A 99 6.21 -0.88 2.30
C LEU A 99 5.42 -0.53 1.01
N TRP A 100 5.73 0.57 0.32
CA TRP A 100 4.90 1.15 -0.75
C TRP A 100 4.64 0.20 -1.92
N LEU A 101 5.66 -0.21 -2.66
CA LEU A 101 5.54 -1.17 -3.77
C LEU A 101 5.96 -2.59 -3.40
N SER A 102 6.26 -2.86 -2.14
CA SER A 102 6.63 -4.20 -1.66
C SER A 102 5.54 -5.25 -1.92
N THR A 103 4.29 -4.83 -2.14
CA THR A 103 3.19 -5.71 -2.55
C THR A 103 3.27 -6.16 -4.01
N VAL A 104 4.00 -5.45 -4.88
CA VAL A 104 4.05 -5.74 -6.33
C VAL A 104 4.67 -7.11 -6.62
N PRO A 105 5.91 -7.41 -6.18
CA PRO A 105 6.52 -8.70 -6.45
C PRO A 105 5.80 -9.87 -5.75
N ALA A 106 5.29 -9.66 -4.53
CA ALA A 106 4.55 -10.69 -3.82
C ALA A 106 3.22 -11.04 -4.51
N THR A 107 2.49 -10.04 -5.04
CA THR A 107 1.22 -10.29 -5.75
C THR A 107 1.43 -10.89 -7.13
N SER A 108 2.40 -10.42 -7.92
CA SER A 108 2.72 -11.06 -9.20
C SER A 108 3.16 -12.51 -8.99
N GLY A 109 3.96 -12.74 -7.95
CA GLY A 109 4.41 -14.07 -7.56
C GLY A 109 3.28 -15.01 -7.14
N ILE A 110 2.26 -14.54 -6.39
CA ILE A 110 1.12 -15.39 -5.99
C ILE A 110 0.22 -15.71 -7.18
N VAL A 111 0.00 -14.73 -8.08
CA VAL A 111 -0.77 -14.95 -9.32
C VAL A 111 -0.06 -15.96 -10.22
N ALA A 112 1.24 -15.82 -10.43
CA ALA A 112 2.04 -16.77 -11.22
C ALA A 112 2.05 -18.18 -10.60
N HIS A 113 2.12 -18.26 -9.27
CA HIS A 113 2.13 -19.54 -8.55
C HIS A 113 0.80 -20.29 -8.65
N ILE A 114 -0.32 -19.59 -8.51
CA ILE A 114 -1.65 -20.21 -8.53
C ILE A 114 -2.10 -20.54 -9.96
N PHE A 115 -1.93 -19.60 -10.90
CA PHE A 115 -2.52 -19.67 -12.24
C PHE A 115 -1.53 -20.03 -13.35
N GLY A 116 -0.25 -20.12 -13.03
CA GLY A 116 0.81 -20.30 -14.02
C GLY A 116 1.19 -19.00 -14.74
N THR A 117 2.18 -19.09 -15.61
CA THR A 117 2.75 -17.93 -16.32
C THR A 117 2.02 -17.59 -17.62
N LYS A 118 1.32 -18.54 -18.22
CA LYS A 118 0.65 -18.37 -19.52
C LYS A 118 -0.32 -17.19 -19.57
N TYR A 119 -1.13 -17.03 -18.53
CA TYR A 119 -2.13 -15.95 -18.43
C TYR A 119 -1.71 -14.84 -17.46
N LEU A 120 -0.45 -14.81 -17.03
CA LEU A 120 0.04 -13.87 -16.01
C LEU A 120 -0.24 -12.41 -16.41
N GLY A 121 0.02 -12.04 -17.65
CA GLY A 121 -0.20 -10.67 -18.13
C GLY A 121 -1.66 -10.23 -18.02
N LEU A 122 -2.60 -11.07 -18.44
CA LEU A 122 -4.03 -10.79 -18.35
C LEU A 122 -4.49 -10.69 -16.89
N LEU A 123 -4.18 -11.70 -16.09
CA LEU A 123 -4.60 -11.77 -14.68
C LEU A 123 -3.99 -10.65 -13.85
N TYR A 124 -2.71 -10.35 -14.08
CA TYR A 124 -2.05 -9.23 -13.42
C TYR A 124 -2.60 -7.89 -13.89
N GLY A 125 -2.99 -7.75 -15.15
CA GLY A 125 -3.69 -6.60 -15.70
C GLY A 125 -5.02 -6.34 -15.00
N LEU A 126 -5.83 -7.38 -14.73
CA LEU A 126 -7.08 -7.27 -13.95
C LEU A 126 -6.82 -6.85 -12.50
N VAL A 127 -5.78 -7.40 -11.87
CA VAL A 127 -5.33 -6.97 -10.54
C VAL A 127 -4.91 -5.50 -10.57
N PHE A 128 -4.19 -5.07 -11.60
CA PHE A 128 -3.76 -3.68 -11.76
C PHE A 128 -4.93 -2.73 -12.05
N LEU A 129 -5.94 -3.18 -12.78
CA LEU A 129 -7.17 -2.42 -12.99
C LEU A 129 -7.88 -2.11 -11.66
N SER A 130 -8.04 -3.11 -10.78
CA SER A 130 -8.61 -2.89 -9.45
C SER A 130 -7.76 -1.92 -8.59
N HIS A 131 -6.44 -1.96 -8.76
CA HIS A 131 -5.53 -0.98 -8.19
C HIS A 131 -5.84 0.44 -8.64
N GLN A 132 -6.09 0.67 -9.94
CA GLN A 132 -6.40 1.99 -10.46
C GLN A 132 -7.73 2.52 -9.93
N PHE A 133 -8.77 1.69 -9.81
CA PHE A 133 -10.02 2.08 -9.16
C PHE A 133 -9.80 2.48 -7.70
N GLY A 134 -9.04 1.68 -6.94
CA GLY A 134 -8.67 2.03 -5.56
C GLY A 134 -7.92 3.36 -5.48
N SER A 135 -6.98 3.60 -6.40
CA SER A 135 -6.22 4.85 -6.47
C SER A 135 -7.11 6.07 -6.75
N PHE A 136 -8.08 5.93 -7.65
CA PHE A 136 -9.06 6.97 -7.94
C PHE A 136 -9.88 7.32 -6.69
N PHE A 137 -10.49 6.33 -6.06
CA PHE A 137 -11.29 6.54 -4.85
C PHE A 137 -10.46 7.11 -3.69
N GLY A 138 -9.20 6.71 -3.56
CA GLY A 138 -8.30 7.23 -2.52
C GLY A 138 -8.06 8.72 -2.64
N ALA A 139 -7.73 9.19 -3.84
CA ALA A 139 -7.53 10.61 -4.09
C ALA A 139 -8.84 11.41 -3.94
N TYR A 140 -9.93 10.91 -4.51
CA TYR A 140 -11.23 11.55 -4.46
C TYR A 140 -11.78 11.68 -3.03
N LEU A 141 -11.81 10.59 -2.27
CA LEU A 141 -12.33 10.61 -0.89
C LEU A 141 -11.46 11.45 0.03
N GLY A 142 -10.14 11.48 -0.17
CA GLY A 142 -9.25 12.35 0.60
C GLY A 142 -9.61 13.83 0.43
N GLY A 143 -9.82 14.28 -0.81
CA GLY A 143 -10.28 15.64 -1.11
C GLY A 143 -11.68 15.92 -0.55
N LEU A 144 -12.63 15.01 -0.78
CA LEU A 144 -14.01 15.15 -0.32
C LEU A 144 -14.09 15.28 1.21
N PHE A 145 -13.33 14.48 1.96
CA PHE A 145 -13.30 14.59 3.42
C PHE A 145 -12.70 15.93 3.87
N TYR A 146 -11.70 16.41 3.17
CA TYR A 146 -11.14 17.72 3.47
C TYR A 146 -12.15 18.84 3.20
N ASP A 147 -12.87 18.79 2.10
CA ASP A 147 -13.86 19.80 1.73
C ASP A 147 -15.06 19.84 2.73
N ILE A 148 -15.48 18.66 3.24
CA ILE A 148 -16.60 18.55 4.15
C ILE A 148 -16.20 18.87 5.61
N TYR A 149 -15.04 18.38 6.05
CA TYR A 149 -14.66 18.42 7.48
C TYR A 149 -13.51 19.38 7.78
N GLY A 150 -12.90 20.01 6.75
CA GLY A 150 -11.72 20.87 6.91
C GLY A 150 -10.47 20.14 7.43
N SER A 151 -10.46 18.79 7.36
CA SER A 151 -9.38 17.97 7.92
C SER A 151 -9.23 16.66 7.18
N TYR A 152 -7.98 16.20 7.05
CA TYR A 152 -7.65 14.88 6.50
C TYR A 152 -7.81 13.72 7.51
N ASN A 153 -8.14 13.96 8.75
CA ASN A 153 -8.18 12.93 9.79
C ASN A 153 -9.09 11.75 9.42
N TYR A 154 -10.28 12.02 8.89
CA TYR A 154 -11.22 10.96 8.46
C TYR A 154 -10.65 10.12 7.31
N ALA A 155 -9.93 10.75 6.41
CA ALA A 155 -9.25 10.05 5.33
C ALA A 155 -8.14 9.12 5.87
N TRP A 156 -7.40 9.56 6.87
CA TRP A 156 -6.39 8.73 7.54
C TRP A 156 -7.01 7.56 8.32
N TYR A 157 -8.11 7.77 9.04
CA TYR A 157 -8.81 6.69 9.74
C TYR A 157 -9.34 5.65 8.77
N LEU A 158 -9.90 6.08 7.64
CA LEU A 158 -10.30 5.18 6.57
C LEU A 158 -9.10 4.38 6.02
N ALA A 159 -7.96 5.04 5.83
CA ALA A 159 -6.73 4.39 5.36
C ALA A 159 -6.26 3.28 6.32
N ILE A 160 -6.31 3.53 7.64
CA ILE A 160 -5.97 2.53 8.66
C ILE A 160 -6.94 1.35 8.60
N ALA A 161 -8.26 1.63 8.57
CA ALA A 161 -9.29 0.59 8.51
C ALA A 161 -9.13 -0.30 7.26
N LEU A 162 -8.93 0.32 6.09
CA LEU A 162 -8.69 -0.41 4.83
C LEU A 162 -7.38 -1.19 4.84
N SER A 163 -6.35 -0.69 5.51
CA SER A 163 -5.06 -1.37 5.66
C SER A 163 -5.21 -2.66 6.49
N VAL A 164 -5.91 -2.58 7.63
CA VAL A 164 -6.22 -3.75 8.46
C VAL A 164 -7.09 -4.75 7.70
N PHE A 165 -8.15 -4.29 7.06
CA PHE A 165 -9.05 -5.13 6.27
C PHE A 165 -8.31 -5.83 5.12
N ALA A 166 -7.46 -5.10 4.39
CA ALA A 166 -6.62 -5.67 3.33
C ALA A 166 -5.66 -6.74 3.88
N GLY A 167 -5.07 -6.51 5.05
CA GLY A 167 -4.22 -7.51 5.72
C GLY A 167 -4.98 -8.80 6.05
N LEU A 168 -6.18 -8.67 6.60
CA LEU A 168 -7.02 -9.81 6.99
C LEU A 168 -7.50 -10.62 5.78
N ILE A 169 -7.92 -9.98 4.69
CA ILE A 169 -8.46 -10.67 3.50
C ILE A 169 -7.39 -11.48 2.75
N HIS A 170 -6.10 -11.25 2.99
CA HIS A 170 -5.03 -12.05 2.41
C HIS A 170 -4.82 -13.39 3.13
N LEU A 171 -5.16 -13.51 4.41
CA LEU A 171 -4.89 -14.70 5.22
C LEU A 171 -5.59 -15.97 4.69
N PRO A 172 -6.87 -15.95 4.26
CA PRO A 172 -7.56 -17.14 3.77
C PRO A 172 -7.12 -17.60 2.37
N ILE A 173 -6.26 -16.86 1.65
CA ILE A 173 -5.80 -17.25 0.32
C ILE A 173 -5.05 -18.58 0.39
N LYS A 174 -5.48 -19.54 -0.43
CA LYS A 174 -4.81 -20.82 -0.61
C LYS A 174 -3.75 -20.70 -1.70
N GLU A 175 -2.48 -20.77 -1.33
CA GLU A 175 -1.35 -20.75 -2.28
C GLU A 175 -1.13 -22.15 -2.88
N GLN A 176 -2.13 -22.67 -3.61
CA GLN A 176 -2.05 -23.96 -4.28
C GLN A 176 -2.16 -23.75 -5.78
N ALA A 177 -1.26 -24.37 -6.52
CA ALA A 177 -1.28 -24.34 -7.97
C ALA A 177 -2.53 -25.05 -8.52
N ILE A 178 -3.11 -24.48 -9.57
CA ILE A 178 -4.22 -25.09 -10.30
C ILE A 178 -3.63 -25.90 -11.46
N ASP A 179 -3.45 -27.22 -11.26
CA ASP A 179 -2.73 -28.12 -12.17
C ASP A 179 -3.20 -28.04 -13.62
N ARG A 180 -4.51 -27.93 -13.87
CA ARG A 180 -5.08 -27.81 -15.22
C ARG A 180 -4.67 -26.54 -15.97
N LEU A 181 -4.31 -25.47 -15.26
CA LEU A 181 -3.89 -24.20 -15.86
C LEU A 181 -2.37 -24.12 -16.05
N GLN A 182 -1.61 -24.96 -15.35
CA GLN A 182 -0.16 -25.01 -15.49
C GLN A 182 0.28 -25.91 -16.64
N LYS A 183 -0.55 -26.89 -17.04
CA LYS A 183 -0.29 -27.83 -18.15
C LYS A 183 -0.74 -27.32 -19.53
N ALA A 184 -1.41 -26.21 -19.59
CA ALA A 184 -1.87 -25.54 -20.80
C ALA A 184 -0.90 -24.43 -21.25
#